data_206a33c71b2748906b82388677773448
#
_entry.id   206a33c71b2748906b82388677773448
#
_cell.length_a   1.000
_cell.length_b   1.000
_cell.length_c   1.000
_cell.angle_alpha   90.00
_cell.angle_beta   90.00
_cell.angle_gamma   90.00
#
_symmetry.space_group_name_H-M   'P 1'
#
loop_
_entity.id
_entity.type
_entity.pdbx_description
1 polymer ?
#
loop_
_entity_poly.entity_id
_entity_poly.type
_entity_poly.pdbx_seq_one_letter_code
_entity_poly.pdbx_strand_id
1 'polypeptide(L)'
;MAAPRDVPITAEGLAGVQRELEQLVSVRRPEIIARIKAAREHGDLSENFEYHSARNEQSFIETRIQELEAIVKNHVLIESSGERDQVELASTVTVAESGAPEETYRIVGPAEADPAAGRVSFESALGKALLGRRVGEEVDVQTPTGATYTVRVVRIE
;
A
#
# COMPACT_ATOMS: atom_id res chain seq x y z
N MET A 1 6.14 26.23 0.58
CA MET A 1 6.24 24.78 0.83
C MET A 1 4.89 24.26 1.30
N ALA A 2 4.41 23.20 0.65
CA ALA A 2 3.23 22.53 1.16
C ALA A 2 3.57 21.85 2.50
N ALA A 3 2.69 21.95 3.49
CA ALA A 3 2.84 21.21 4.74
C ALA A 3 2.89 19.70 4.45
N PRO A 4 3.69 18.94 5.20
CA PRO A 4 3.69 17.48 5.04
C PRO A 4 2.26 16.97 5.29
N ARG A 5 1.80 16.10 4.39
CA ARG A 5 0.48 15.51 4.52
C ARG A 5 0.57 14.31 5.46
N ASP A 6 -0.36 14.26 6.40
CA ASP A 6 -0.50 13.09 7.26
C ASP A 6 -0.76 11.84 6.42
N VAL A 7 -0.13 10.74 6.80
CA VAL A 7 -0.27 9.44 6.14
C VAL A 7 -1.05 8.51 7.08
N PRO A 8 -2.35 8.32 6.84
CA PRO A 8 -3.13 7.37 7.63
C PRO A 8 -2.68 5.93 7.32
N ILE A 9 -2.38 5.17 8.35
CA ILE A 9 -1.86 3.81 8.19
C ILE A 9 -2.23 2.98 9.42
N THR A 10 -2.49 1.68 9.21
CA THR A 10 -2.70 0.76 10.32
C THR A 10 -1.37 0.39 11.00
N ALA A 11 -1.42 -0.13 12.22
CA ALA A 11 -0.22 -0.57 12.92
C ALA A 11 0.53 -1.65 12.14
N GLU A 12 -0.20 -2.57 11.52
CA GLU A 12 0.39 -3.64 10.68
C GLU A 12 1.04 -3.05 9.42
N GLY A 13 0.39 -2.08 8.80
CA GLY A 13 0.95 -1.38 7.64
C GLY A 13 2.23 -0.64 7.99
N LEU A 14 2.25 0.05 9.12
CA LEU A 14 3.46 0.75 9.60
C LEU A 14 4.60 -0.23 9.88
N ALA A 15 4.30 -1.36 10.53
CA ALA A 15 5.30 -2.39 10.77
C ALA A 15 5.88 -2.94 9.47
N GLY A 16 5.05 -3.12 8.45
CA GLY A 16 5.49 -3.53 7.10
C GLY A 16 6.41 -2.51 6.45
N VAL A 17 6.07 -1.22 6.55
CA VAL A 17 6.90 -0.13 6.05
C VAL A 17 8.26 -0.12 6.74
N GLN A 18 8.28 -0.26 8.05
CA GLN A 18 9.52 -0.28 8.83
C GLN A 18 10.42 -1.46 8.46
N ARG A 19 9.83 -2.65 8.23
CA ARG A 19 10.58 -3.84 7.79
C ARG A 19 11.19 -3.64 6.40
N GLU A 20 10.40 -3.11 5.47
CA GLU A 20 10.89 -2.83 4.12
C GLU A 20 12.03 -1.81 4.14
N LEU A 21 11.86 -0.73 4.92
CA LEU A 21 12.88 0.30 5.06
C LEU A 21 14.18 -0.27 5.61
N GLU A 22 14.10 -1.07 6.67
CA GLU A 22 15.27 -1.72 7.25
C GLU A 22 15.98 -2.64 6.24
N GLN A 23 15.22 -3.42 5.48
CA GLN A 23 15.75 -4.31 4.43
C GLN A 23 16.48 -3.51 3.34
N LEU A 24 15.89 -2.41 2.90
CA LEU A 24 16.50 -1.56 1.88
C LEU A 24 17.81 -0.92 2.37
N VAL A 25 17.81 -0.39 3.58
CA VAL A 25 18.98 0.31 4.15
C VAL A 25 20.10 -0.67 4.53
N SER A 26 19.74 -1.79 5.14
CA SER A 26 20.73 -2.73 5.72
C SER A 26 21.23 -3.78 4.74
N VAL A 27 20.45 -4.12 3.72
CA VAL A 27 20.77 -5.20 2.78
C VAL A 27 20.89 -4.69 1.35
N ARG A 28 19.82 -4.12 0.80
CA ARG A 28 19.79 -3.75 -0.61
C ARG A 28 20.76 -2.62 -0.97
N ARG A 29 20.81 -1.59 -0.15
CA ARG A 29 21.75 -0.47 -0.38
C ARG A 29 23.20 -0.91 -0.39
N PRO A 30 23.70 -1.68 0.61
CA PRO A 30 25.08 -2.19 0.55
C PRO A 30 25.35 -3.09 -0.64
N GLU A 31 24.41 -3.96 -1.02
CA GLU A 31 24.54 -4.84 -2.19
C GLU A 31 24.72 -4.04 -3.48
N ILE A 32 23.89 -3.01 -3.71
CA ILE A 32 23.99 -2.23 -4.94
C ILE A 32 25.25 -1.37 -4.98
N ILE A 33 25.70 -0.85 -3.85
CA ILE A 33 26.97 -0.13 -3.75
C ILE A 33 28.13 -1.05 -4.14
N ALA A 34 28.12 -2.30 -3.67
CA ALA A 34 29.14 -3.29 -4.02
C ALA A 34 29.11 -3.63 -5.52
N ARG A 35 27.91 -3.78 -6.10
CA ARG A 35 27.75 -4.03 -7.55
C ARG A 35 28.27 -2.87 -8.40
N ILE A 36 28.00 -1.64 -7.99
CA ILE A 36 28.51 -0.44 -8.68
C ILE A 36 30.03 -0.41 -8.66
N LYS A 37 30.62 -0.68 -7.50
CA LYS A 37 32.07 -0.73 -7.35
C LYS A 37 32.69 -1.79 -8.25
N ALA A 38 32.14 -3.01 -8.23
CA ALA A 38 32.60 -4.09 -9.09
C ALA A 38 32.47 -3.76 -10.58
N ALA A 39 31.38 -3.13 -10.98
CA ALA A 39 31.16 -2.74 -12.38
C ALA A 39 32.16 -1.67 -12.85
N ARG A 40 32.55 -0.73 -11.97
CA ARG A 40 33.56 0.28 -12.28
C ARG A 40 34.93 -0.32 -12.58
N GLU A 41 35.24 -1.45 -11.98
CA GLU A 41 36.53 -2.14 -12.17
C GLU A 41 36.66 -2.79 -13.57
N HIS A 42 35.55 -2.88 -14.34
CA HIS A 42 35.53 -3.49 -15.68
C HIS A 42 35.89 -2.53 -16.82
N GLY A 43 36.23 -1.26 -16.55
CA GLY A 43 36.76 -0.34 -17.56
C GLY A 43 35.83 0.81 -17.94
N ASP A 44 35.62 1.04 -19.26
CA ASP A 44 34.90 2.20 -19.77
C ASP A 44 33.45 2.26 -19.29
N LEU A 45 33.11 3.31 -18.51
CA LEU A 45 31.81 3.50 -17.91
C LEU A 45 30.73 3.89 -18.91
N SER A 46 31.10 4.52 -20.04
CA SER A 46 30.12 4.98 -21.05
C SER A 46 29.44 3.84 -21.78
N GLU A 47 30.10 2.69 -21.93
CA GLU A 47 29.59 1.50 -22.61
C GLU A 47 29.34 0.33 -21.64
N ASN A 48 29.49 0.56 -20.34
CA ASN A 48 29.37 -0.47 -19.32
C ASN A 48 27.91 -0.66 -18.92
N PHE A 49 27.26 -1.65 -19.52
CA PHE A 49 25.86 -1.97 -19.27
C PHE A 49 25.61 -2.34 -17.80
N GLU A 50 26.49 -3.12 -17.21
CA GLU A 50 26.39 -3.50 -15.78
C GLU A 50 26.42 -2.29 -14.86
N TYR A 51 27.29 -1.33 -15.13
CA TYR A 51 27.39 -0.09 -14.38
C TYR A 51 26.10 0.73 -14.48
N HIS A 52 25.58 0.93 -15.68
CA HIS A 52 24.35 1.70 -15.89
C HIS A 52 23.13 1.02 -15.29
N SER A 53 23.02 -0.29 -15.40
CA SER A 53 21.95 -1.08 -14.77
C SER A 53 21.99 -0.96 -13.25
N ALA A 54 23.17 -1.08 -12.64
CA ALA A 54 23.34 -0.95 -11.20
C ALA A 54 23.03 0.46 -10.70
N ARG A 55 23.41 1.48 -11.44
CA ARG A 55 23.08 2.89 -11.12
C ARG A 55 21.58 3.16 -11.17
N ASN A 56 20.90 2.60 -12.16
CA ASN A 56 19.44 2.70 -12.26
C ASN A 56 18.77 2.04 -11.05
N GLU A 57 19.21 0.84 -10.71
CA GLU A 57 18.68 0.12 -9.54
C GLU A 57 18.93 0.89 -8.23
N GLN A 58 20.12 1.49 -8.08
CA GLN A 58 20.43 2.34 -6.94
C GLN A 58 19.44 3.51 -6.83
N SER A 59 19.12 4.14 -7.95
CA SER A 59 18.17 5.24 -7.99
C SER A 59 16.78 4.82 -7.48
N PHE A 60 16.30 3.67 -7.90
CA PHE A 60 15.02 3.10 -7.40
C PHE A 60 15.06 2.80 -5.91
N ILE A 61 16.16 2.22 -5.43
CA ILE A 61 16.34 1.92 -4.00
C ILE A 61 16.31 3.21 -3.17
N GLU A 62 17.07 4.22 -3.56
CA GLU A 62 17.12 5.49 -2.83
C GLU A 62 15.78 6.23 -2.84
N THR A 63 15.08 6.24 -3.97
CA THR A 63 13.74 6.82 -4.07
C THR A 63 12.76 6.11 -3.14
N ARG A 64 12.79 4.78 -3.14
CA ARG A 64 11.91 4.00 -2.26
C ARG A 64 12.22 4.23 -0.78
N ILE A 65 13.48 4.35 -0.42
CA ILE A 65 13.88 4.68 0.96
C ILE A 65 13.28 6.03 1.37
N GLN A 66 13.39 7.05 0.51
CA GLN A 66 12.82 8.37 0.80
C GLN A 66 11.31 8.33 0.98
N GLU A 67 10.61 7.58 0.14
CA GLU A 67 9.16 7.38 0.26
C GLU A 67 8.78 6.73 1.59
N LEU A 68 9.48 5.68 1.97
CA LEU A 68 9.22 4.97 3.22
C LEU A 68 9.58 5.82 4.45
N GLU A 69 10.67 6.56 4.41
CA GLU A 69 11.04 7.48 5.48
C GLU A 69 9.97 8.58 5.67
N ALA A 70 9.41 9.08 4.58
CA ALA A 70 8.32 10.07 4.63
C ALA A 70 7.06 9.48 5.27
N ILE A 71 6.73 8.23 4.97
CA ILE A 71 5.60 7.53 5.59
C ILE A 71 5.84 7.40 7.10
N VAL A 72 7.01 6.94 7.52
CA VAL A 72 7.35 6.81 8.95
C VAL A 72 7.26 8.15 9.65
N LYS A 73 7.77 9.21 9.03
CA LYS A 73 7.79 10.55 9.62
C LYS A 73 6.40 11.15 9.78
N ASN A 74 5.52 10.94 8.81
CA ASN A 74 4.23 11.62 8.74
C ASN A 74 3.04 10.71 9.06
N HIS A 75 3.26 9.49 9.53
CA HIS A 75 2.18 8.54 9.76
C HIS A 75 1.22 9.00 10.86
N VAL A 76 -0.05 8.68 10.67
CA VAL A 76 -1.10 8.78 11.67
C VAL A 76 -1.75 7.41 11.76
N LEU A 77 -1.69 6.80 12.94
CA LEU A 77 -2.25 5.47 13.13
C LEU A 77 -3.78 5.50 13.03
N ILE A 78 -4.32 4.57 12.25
CA ILE A 78 -5.74 4.31 12.18
C ILE A 78 -6.03 2.98 12.88
N GLU A 79 -7.06 2.98 13.74
CA GLU A 79 -7.48 1.82 14.51
C GLU A 79 -8.98 1.66 14.39
N SER A 80 -9.43 0.41 14.35
CA SER A 80 -10.85 0.09 14.46
C SER A 80 -11.27 0.18 15.92
N SER A 81 -12.48 0.70 16.17
CA SER A 81 -13.06 0.69 17.52
C SER A 81 -13.40 -0.73 18.00
N GLY A 82 -13.39 -1.71 17.09
CA GLY A 82 -13.86 -3.06 17.36
C GLY A 82 -15.37 -3.24 17.22
N GLU A 83 -16.08 -2.17 16.93
CA GLU A 83 -17.52 -2.24 16.64
C GLU A 83 -17.75 -2.95 15.31
N ARG A 84 -18.79 -3.75 15.26
CA ARG A 84 -19.15 -4.55 14.09
C ARG A 84 -20.46 -4.15 13.44
N ASP A 85 -21.02 -3.05 13.91
CA ASP A 85 -22.31 -2.56 13.42
C ASP A 85 -22.17 -1.84 12.08
N GLN A 86 -21.02 -1.25 11.86
CA GLN A 86 -20.80 -0.39 10.70
C GLN A 86 -19.33 -0.48 10.27
N VAL A 87 -19.07 -0.34 8.98
CA VAL A 87 -17.73 -0.35 8.42
C VAL A 87 -17.00 0.93 8.79
N GLU A 88 -15.83 0.80 9.39
CA GLU A 88 -14.95 1.92 9.73
C GLU A 88 -13.53 1.69 9.21
N LEU A 89 -12.67 2.67 9.38
CA LEU A 89 -11.24 2.51 9.05
C LEU A 89 -10.68 1.35 9.86
N ALA A 90 -9.85 0.55 9.22
CA ALA A 90 -9.23 -0.66 9.77
C ALA A 90 -10.20 -1.84 10.00
N SER A 91 -11.49 -1.70 9.63
CA SER A 91 -12.42 -2.82 9.63
C SER A 91 -12.09 -3.86 8.57
N THR A 92 -12.36 -5.12 8.89
CA THR A 92 -12.36 -6.22 7.93
C THR A 92 -13.79 -6.50 7.52
N VAL A 93 -14.09 -6.42 6.23
CA VAL A 93 -15.45 -6.50 5.68
C VAL A 93 -15.53 -7.63 4.68
N THR A 94 -16.49 -8.53 4.86
CA THR A 94 -16.82 -9.55 3.88
C THR A 94 -18.00 -9.07 3.06
N VAL A 95 -17.85 -9.08 1.73
CA VAL A 95 -18.86 -8.62 0.79
C VAL A 95 -19.23 -9.72 -0.20
N ALA A 96 -20.43 -9.66 -0.73
CA ALA A 96 -20.92 -10.56 -1.76
C ALA A 96 -21.43 -9.78 -2.96
N GLU A 97 -20.99 -10.18 -4.13
CA GLU A 97 -21.51 -9.71 -5.40
C GLU A 97 -22.37 -10.81 -5.99
N SER A 98 -23.49 -10.46 -6.63
CA SER A 98 -24.42 -11.45 -7.21
C SER A 98 -23.70 -12.37 -8.22
N GLY A 99 -23.77 -13.68 -7.98
CA GLY A 99 -23.18 -14.68 -8.86
C GLY A 99 -21.67 -14.88 -8.67
N ALA A 100 -21.07 -14.26 -7.66
CA ALA A 100 -19.64 -14.39 -7.37
C ALA A 100 -19.40 -14.89 -5.94
N PRO A 101 -18.23 -15.51 -5.65
CA PRO A 101 -17.87 -15.90 -4.29
C PRO A 101 -17.74 -14.66 -3.38
N GLU A 102 -17.94 -14.86 -2.08
CA GLU A 102 -17.68 -13.82 -1.09
C GLU A 102 -16.20 -13.45 -1.08
N GLU A 103 -15.93 -12.16 -0.90
CA GLU A 103 -14.57 -11.63 -0.81
C GLU A 103 -14.44 -10.83 0.47
N THR A 104 -13.25 -10.91 1.08
CA THR A 104 -12.96 -10.22 2.33
C THR A 104 -11.90 -9.16 2.10
N TYR A 105 -12.18 -7.94 2.56
CA TYR A 105 -11.29 -6.80 2.42
C TYR A 105 -11.06 -6.12 3.76
N ARG A 106 -9.87 -5.59 3.96
CA ARG A 106 -9.58 -4.68 5.06
C ARG A 106 -9.50 -3.26 4.52
N ILE A 107 -10.16 -2.34 5.19
CA ILE A 107 -10.16 -0.92 4.82
C ILE A 107 -8.94 -0.26 5.45
N VAL A 108 -8.01 0.16 4.63
CA VAL A 108 -6.70 0.66 5.08
C VAL A 108 -6.38 2.04 4.50
N GLY A 109 -5.25 2.61 4.87
CA GLY A 109 -4.75 3.84 4.27
C GLY A 109 -4.13 3.60 2.90
N PRO A 110 -4.03 4.66 2.06
CA PRO A 110 -3.51 4.53 0.69
C PRO A 110 -2.09 3.97 0.62
N ALA A 111 -1.25 4.24 1.61
CA ALA A 111 0.15 3.80 1.63
C ALA A 111 0.32 2.29 1.78
N GLU A 112 -0.68 1.60 2.36
CA GLU A 112 -0.62 0.15 2.58
C GLU A 112 -1.60 -0.64 1.70
N ALA A 113 -2.30 0.05 0.78
CA ALA A 113 -3.30 -0.58 -0.08
C ALA A 113 -2.66 -1.61 -1.01
N ASP A 114 -3.29 -2.78 -1.08
CA ASP A 114 -2.93 -3.86 -1.97
C ASP A 114 -4.19 -4.72 -2.20
N PRO A 115 -5.01 -4.37 -3.21
CA PRO A 115 -6.27 -5.08 -3.45
C PRO A 115 -6.09 -6.57 -3.68
N ALA A 116 -4.99 -6.99 -4.30
CA ALA A 116 -4.71 -8.41 -4.52
C ALA A 116 -4.50 -9.17 -3.21
N ALA A 117 -4.03 -8.50 -2.17
CA ALA A 117 -3.86 -9.06 -0.83
C ALA A 117 -5.06 -8.76 0.10
N GLY A 118 -6.16 -8.23 -0.44
CA GLY A 118 -7.36 -7.93 0.32
C GLY A 118 -7.32 -6.63 1.11
N ARG A 119 -6.35 -5.74 0.83
CA ARG A 119 -6.28 -4.42 1.47
C ARG A 119 -6.71 -3.35 0.49
N VAL A 120 -7.82 -2.68 0.76
CA VAL A 120 -8.35 -1.61 -0.08
C VAL A 120 -8.26 -0.27 0.64
N SER A 121 -7.83 0.76 -0.09
CA SER A 121 -7.77 2.10 0.46
C SER A 121 -9.16 2.66 0.74
N PHE A 122 -9.30 3.39 1.85
CA PHE A 122 -10.54 4.12 2.12
C PHE A 122 -10.80 5.21 1.06
N GLU A 123 -9.80 5.59 0.29
CA GLU A 123 -9.94 6.55 -0.83
C GLU A 123 -10.34 5.88 -2.15
N SER A 124 -10.24 4.54 -2.24
CA SER A 124 -10.65 3.80 -3.44
C SER A 124 -12.18 3.80 -3.60
N ALA A 125 -12.64 3.48 -4.80
CA ALA A 125 -14.08 3.40 -5.08
C ALA A 125 -14.79 2.42 -4.14
N LEU A 126 -14.24 1.23 -3.95
CA LEU A 126 -14.79 0.22 -3.05
C LEU A 126 -14.73 0.67 -1.59
N GLY A 127 -13.58 1.17 -1.14
CA GLY A 127 -13.42 1.66 0.24
C GLY A 127 -14.38 2.78 0.58
N LYS A 128 -14.52 3.76 -0.30
CA LYS A 128 -15.48 4.86 -0.12
C LYS A 128 -16.92 4.37 -0.05
N ALA A 129 -17.28 3.41 -0.91
CA ALA A 129 -18.63 2.86 -0.95
C ALA A 129 -18.97 2.09 0.33
N LEU A 130 -18.00 1.37 0.90
CA LEU A 130 -18.20 0.54 2.09
C LEU A 130 -18.19 1.31 3.40
N LEU A 131 -17.43 2.39 3.53
CA LEU A 131 -17.36 3.17 4.78
C LEU A 131 -18.74 3.61 5.25
N GLY A 132 -19.03 3.34 6.52
CA GLY A 132 -20.29 3.71 7.15
C GLY A 132 -21.44 2.75 6.88
N ARG A 133 -21.22 1.70 6.08
CA ARG A 133 -22.26 0.74 5.76
C ARG A 133 -22.43 -0.31 6.84
N ARG A 134 -23.63 -0.87 6.91
CA ARG A 134 -24.00 -1.89 7.91
C ARG A 134 -24.17 -3.25 7.25
N VAL A 135 -24.11 -4.29 8.04
CA VAL A 135 -24.39 -5.65 7.56
C VAL A 135 -25.77 -5.72 6.93
N GLY A 136 -25.85 -6.31 5.76
CA GLY A 136 -27.08 -6.44 4.98
C GLY A 136 -27.34 -5.32 3.97
N GLU A 137 -26.61 -4.21 4.07
CA GLU A 137 -26.76 -3.13 3.10
C GLU A 137 -26.11 -3.49 1.76
N GLU A 138 -26.78 -3.07 0.68
CA GLU A 138 -26.24 -3.14 -0.68
C GLU A 138 -25.72 -1.76 -1.07
N VAL A 139 -24.55 -1.72 -1.69
CA VAL A 139 -23.96 -0.48 -2.17
C VAL A 139 -23.49 -0.63 -3.60
N ASP A 140 -23.64 0.45 -4.36
CA ASP A 140 -23.12 0.53 -5.71
C ASP A 140 -21.69 1.07 -5.66
N VAL A 141 -20.80 0.37 -6.35
CA VAL A 141 -19.40 0.78 -6.47
C VAL A 141 -19.17 1.22 -7.90
N GLN A 142 -18.74 2.46 -8.07
CA GLN A 142 -18.41 3.01 -9.38
C GLN A 142 -16.92 2.96 -9.62
N THR A 143 -16.51 2.18 -10.63
CA THR A 143 -15.11 2.07 -11.01
C THR A 143 -14.63 3.32 -11.74
N PRO A 144 -13.30 3.57 -11.79
CA PRO A 144 -12.75 4.70 -12.56
C PRO A 144 -13.09 4.67 -14.05
N THR A 145 -13.41 3.50 -14.60
CA THR A 145 -13.83 3.34 -16.01
C THR A 145 -15.29 3.67 -16.26
N GLY A 146 -16.05 4.00 -15.20
CA GLY A 146 -17.47 4.32 -15.28
C GLY A 146 -18.40 3.13 -15.12
N ALA A 147 -17.87 1.91 -15.02
CA ALA A 147 -18.69 0.73 -14.74
C ALA A 147 -19.18 0.76 -13.29
N THR A 148 -20.39 0.27 -13.07
CA THR A 148 -20.97 0.18 -11.72
C THR A 148 -21.29 -1.28 -11.42
N TYR A 149 -20.95 -1.71 -10.20
CA TYR A 149 -21.35 -3.01 -9.70
C TYR A 149 -21.88 -2.88 -8.27
N THR A 150 -22.69 -3.83 -7.84
CA THR A 150 -23.35 -3.80 -6.54
C THR A 150 -22.78 -4.90 -5.64
N VAL A 151 -22.43 -4.54 -4.42
CA VAL A 151 -22.01 -5.49 -3.40
C VAL A 151 -22.87 -5.36 -2.15
N ARG A 152 -23.05 -6.46 -1.44
CA ARG A 152 -23.76 -6.50 -0.16
C ARG A 152 -22.76 -6.76 0.95
N VAL A 153 -22.88 -6.02 2.05
CA VAL A 153 -22.07 -6.25 3.26
C VAL A 153 -22.61 -7.48 3.97
N VAL A 154 -21.79 -8.52 4.05
CA VAL A 154 -22.17 -9.81 4.68
C VAL A 154 -21.76 -9.85 6.13
N ARG A 155 -20.54 -9.39 6.42
CA ARG A 155 -19.97 -9.46 7.77
C ARG A 155 -18.94 -8.36 7.97
N ILE A 156 -18.88 -7.85 9.18
CA ILE A 156 -17.88 -6.86 9.62
C ILE A 156 -17.13 -7.44 10.82
N GLU A 157 -15.79 -7.39 10.77
CA GLU A 157 -14.91 -7.85 11.86
C GLU A 157 -13.97 -6.73 12.32
#